data_ccdbca5d2648300f6750609cfab9471b
#
_entry.id   ccdbca5d2648300f6750609cfab9471b
#
_cell.length_a   1.000
_cell.length_b   1.000
_cell.length_c   1.000
_cell.angle_alpha   90.00
_cell.angle_beta   90.00
_cell.angle_gamma   90.00
#
_symmetry.space_group_name_H-M   'P 1'
#
loop_
_entity.id
_entity.type
_entity.pdbx_description
1 polymer ?
#
loop_
_entity_poly.entity_id
_entity_poly.type
_entity_poly.pdbx_seq_one_letter_code
_entity_poly.pdbx_strand_id
1 'polypeptide(L)'
;MTTTDKHVLVFGATGNMGGAAARELLRRGWQVRAVSRSPQSEKAQALAALGAEVVQADMDDRASLETAFVGMTRVFSVQNWTTSGVAGEIRQGKLVADVAKAAGVTHLVFGSAGVGQPDTGVAHFDCKVVVERYMRDELGLPVTVVRPGPFMELMTDKAFFPPLAAWGVMPKIVGWETPLPWTAVADIGATIANVFENPDKWIGRDIDLISDVASMRQCQQAFKAITGKKPFGLGLPVGVFNKMAGPEMVEMWRWLADYLAANDINAAKGEMLAASREACPQLHSVADWLKLSRNGQGG
;
A
#
# COMPACT_ATOMS: atom_id res chain seq x y z
N MET A 1 5.51 -19.44 -20.80
CA MET A 1 6.08 -18.07 -20.70
C MET A 1 7.57 -18.18 -20.89
N THR A 2 8.11 -17.58 -21.91
CA THR A 2 9.55 -17.53 -22.16
C THR A 2 10.19 -16.68 -21.07
N THR A 3 11.35 -17.05 -20.58
CA THR A 3 12.14 -16.42 -19.49
C THR A 3 12.56 -14.95 -19.77
N THR A 4 12.14 -14.38 -20.88
CA THR A 4 12.60 -13.10 -21.44
C THR A 4 11.83 -11.87 -20.99
N ASP A 5 10.80 -12.00 -20.14
CA ASP A 5 9.92 -10.84 -19.87
C ASP A 5 9.60 -10.61 -18.38
N LYS A 6 10.59 -10.82 -17.50
CA LYS A 6 10.47 -10.51 -16.07
C LYS A 6 11.09 -9.15 -15.72
N HIS A 7 10.74 -8.10 -16.50
CA HIS A 7 11.17 -6.72 -16.22
C HIS A 7 10.00 -5.91 -15.69
N VAL A 8 10.23 -5.12 -14.65
CA VAL A 8 9.21 -4.27 -14.04
C VAL A 8 9.77 -2.94 -13.56
N LEU A 9 9.06 -1.86 -13.86
CA LEU A 9 9.31 -0.52 -13.33
C LEU A 9 8.50 -0.33 -12.05
N VAL A 10 9.13 0.10 -10.97
CA VAL A 10 8.48 0.26 -9.67
C VAL A 10 8.59 1.70 -9.20
N PHE A 11 7.47 2.41 -9.17
CA PHE A 11 7.33 3.71 -8.53
C PHE A 11 7.07 3.57 -7.04
N GLY A 12 7.43 4.60 -6.27
CA GLY A 12 7.32 4.54 -4.81
C GLY A 12 8.21 3.47 -4.16
N ALA A 13 9.27 3.04 -4.84
CA ALA A 13 10.13 1.92 -4.46
C ALA A 13 10.81 2.09 -3.07
N THR A 14 10.99 3.31 -2.59
CA THR A 14 11.52 3.61 -1.25
C THR A 14 10.45 3.73 -0.16
N GLY A 15 9.16 3.57 -0.53
CA GLY A 15 8.02 3.56 0.37
C GLY A 15 7.58 2.14 0.75
N ASN A 16 6.48 2.03 1.52
CA ASN A 16 5.99 0.74 2.02
C ASN A 16 5.54 -0.18 0.89
N MET A 17 4.54 0.21 0.10
CA MET A 17 3.99 -0.65 -0.96
C MET A 17 5.02 -0.93 -2.06
N GLY A 18 5.62 0.12 -2.63
CA GLY A 18 6.61 -0.04 -3.71
C GLY A 18 7.88 -0.75 -3.25
N GLY A 19 8.32 -0.51 -2.02
CA GLY A 19 9.47 -1.21 -1.44
C GLY A 19 9.20 -2.70 -1.23
N ALA A 20 8.02 -3.05 -0.72
CA ALA A 20 7.62 -4.45 -0.59
C ALA A 20 7.50 -5.14 -1.95
N ALA A 21 6.88 -4.47 -2.93
CA ALA A 21 6.80 -4.97 -4.30
C ALA A 21 8.19 -5.21 -4.90
N ALA A 22 9.09 -4.23 -4.79
CA ALA A 22 10.43 -4.33 -5.34
C ALA A 22 11.22 -5.50 -4.72
N ARG A 23 11.22 -5.62 -3.39
CA ARG A 23 11.92 -6.71 -2.68
C ARG A 23 11.37 -8.08 -3.05
N GLU A 24 10.04 -8.23 -3.07
CA GLU A 24 9.44 -9.53 -3.38
C GLU A 24 9.64 -9.94 -4.85
N LEU A 25 9.56 -8.98 -5.78
CA LEU A 25 9.84 -9.23 -7.19
C LEU A 25 11.30 -9.63 -7.41
N LEU A 26 12.27 -8.95 -6.78
CA LEU A 26 13.69 -9.32 -6.80
C LEU A 26 13.89 -10.75 -6.25
N ARG A 27 13.26 -11.06 -5.11
CA ARG A 27 13.33 -12.40 -4.51
C ARG A 27 12.80 -13.49 -5.44
N ARG A 28 11.83 -13.17 -6.32
CA ARG A 28 11.27 -14.09 -7.34
C ARG A 28 12.02 -14.04 -8.67
N GLY A 29 13.17 -13.40 -8.71
CA GLY A 29 14.04 -13.36 -9.90
C GLY A 29 13.56 -12.41 -10.99
N TRP A 30 12.77 -11.39 -10.64
CA TRP A 30 12.44 -10.29 -11.56
C TRP A 30 13.59 -9.30 -11.64
N GLN A 31 13.76 -8.68 -12.79
CA GLN A 31 14.60 -7.50 -12.97
C GLN A 31 13.77 -6.27 -12.62
N VAL A 32 14.13 -5.61 -11.54
CA VAL A 32 13.39 -4.46 -11.02
C VAL A 32 14.15 -3.18 -11.32
N ARG A 33 13.50 -2.27 -12.05
CA ARG A 33 13.92 -0.87 -12.15
C ARG A 33 13.17 -0.07 -11.09
N ALA A 34 13.88 0.36 -10.06
CA ALA A 34 13.33 1.10 -8.92
C ALA A 34 13.48 2.60 -9.13
N VAL A 35 12.37 3.33 -9.19
CA VAL A 35 12.36 4.78 -9.35
C VAL A 35 12.54 5.46 -8.01
N SER A 36 13.49 6.40 -7.95
CA SER A 36 13.71 7.26 -6.79
C SER A 36 14.08 8.68 -7.23
N ARG A 37 13.57 9.70 -6.53
CA ARG A 37 14.05 11.08 -6.69
C ARG A 37 15.46 11.26 -6.15
N SER A 38 15.88 10.40 -5.21
CA SER A 38 17.17 10.43 -4.54
C SER A 38 17.82 9.04 -4.58
N PRO A 39 18.47 8.65 -5.69
CA PRO A 39 19.10 7.33 -5.83
C PRO A 39 20.15 7.03 -4.77
N GLN A 40 20.77 8.05 -4.18
CA GLN A 40 21.79 7.93 -3.13
C GLN A 40 21.21 7.78 -1.73
N SER A 41 19.88 7.81 -1.57
CA SER A 41 19.26 7.58 -0.26
C SER A 41 19.51 6.15 0.24
N GLU A 42 19.62 5.97 1.56
CA GLU A 42 19.85 4.66 2.19
C GLU A 42 18.85 3.59 1.69
N LYS A 43 17.57 3.95 1.61
CA LYS A 43 16.51 3.03 1.12
C LYS A 43 16.69 2.65 -0.35
N ALA A 44 17.13 3.58 -1.20
CA ALA A 44 17.39 3.29 -2.62
C ALA A 44 18.63 2.42 -2.78
N GLN A 45 19.69 2.69 -2.02
CA GLN A 45 20.93 1.90 -2.02
C GLN A 45 20.69 0.48 -1.46
N ALA A 46 19.80 0.33 -0.49
CA ALA A 46 19.40 -0.98 0.00
C ALA A 46 18.72 -1.83 -1.09
N LEU A 47 17.90 -1.22 -1.96
CA LEU A 47 17.32 -1.92 -3.12
C LEU A 47 18.38 -2.25 -4.18
N ALA A 48 19.33 -1.34 -4.43
CA ALA A 48 20.44 -1.60 -5.34
C ALA A 48 21.30 -2.78 -4.86
N ALA A 49 21.57 -2.87 -3.55
CA ALA A 49 22.28 -4.00 -2.95
C ALA A 49 21.53 -5.33 -3.09
N LEU A 50 20.20 -5.33 -3.24
CA LEU A 50 19.39 -6.49 -3.55
C LEU A 50 19.31 -6.81 -5.06
N GLY A 51 19.94 -6.00 -5.92
CA GLY A 51 20.00 -6.21 -7.35
C GLY A 51 19.02 -5.37 -8.18
N ALA A 52 18.36 -4.36 -7.60
CA ALA A 52 17.54 -3.42 -8.37
C ALA A 52 18.40 -2.45 -9.19
N GLU A 53 17.97 -2.16 -10.42
CA GLU A 53 18.44 -0.98 -11.17
C GLU A 53 17.76 0.26 -10.58
N VAL A 54 18.49 1.07 -9.81
CA VAL A 54 17.94 2.33 -9.27
C VAL A 54 18.13 3.44 -10.28
N VAL A 55 17.01 4.04 -10.71
CA VAL A 55 17.01 5.16 -11.66
C VAL A 55 16.46 6.42 -11.02
N GLN A 56 17.02 7.58 -11.42
CA GLN A 56 16.49 8.86 -10.99
C GLN A 56 15.33 9.29 -11.89
N ALA A 57 14.15 9.46 -11.31
CA ALA A 57 13.04 10.12 -11.98
C ALA A 57 12.09 10.77 -10.96
N ASP A 58 11.36 11.79 -11.42
CA ASP A 58 10.34 12.49 -10.66
C ASP A 58 8.99 12.33 -11.36
N MET A 59 7.95 11.99 -10.60
CA MET A 59 6.60 11.85 -11.13
C MET A 59 5.97 13.18 -11.57
N ASP A 60 6.63 14.31 -11.31
CA ASP A 60 6.28 15.64 -11.82
C ASP A 60 7.09 16.05 -13.07
N ASP A 61 8.07 15.24 -13.50
CA ASP A 61 8.92 15.50 -14.67
C ASP A 61 8.73 14.43 -15.76
N ARG A 62 7.99 14.79 -16.82
CA ARG A 62 7.69 13.92 -17.96
C ARG A 62 8.95 13.35 -18.63
N ALA A 63 9.99 14.14 -18.84
CA ALA A 63 11.20 13.69 -19.54
C ALA A 63 11.95 12.62 -18.73
N SER A 64 12.02 12.79 -17.41
CA SER A 64 12.62 11.78 -16.54
C SER A 64 11.81 10.49 -16.51
N LEU A 65 10.46 10.59 -16.56
CA LEU A 65 9.58 9.43 -16.66
C LEU A 65 9.77 8.70 -17.98
N GLU A 66 9.74 9.40 -19.12
CA GLU A 66 9.96 8.79 -20.44
C GLU A 66 11.27 8.01 -20.50
N THR A 67 12.33 8.55 -19.88
CA THR A 67 13.61 7.84 -19.74
C THR A 67 13.49 6.59 -18.88
N ALA A 68 12.81 6.68 -17.73
CA ALA A 68 12.62 5.55 -16.83
C ALA A 68 11.79 4.40 -17.44
N PHE A 69 10.85 4.74 -18.34
CA PHE A 69 9.98 3.76 -19.00
C PHE A 69 10.64 3.03 -20.18
N VAL A 70 11.81 3.44 -20.65
CA VAL A 70 12.47 2.80 -21.82
C VAL A 70 12.63 1.28 -21.58
N GLY A 71 11.99 0.47 -22.43
CA GLY A 71 12.03 -0.99 -22.38
C GLY A 71 11.15 -1.63 -21.30
N MET A 72 10.30 -0.86 -20.59
CA MET A 72 9.43 -1.38 -19.54
C MET A 72 8.01 -1.61 -20.06
N THR A 73 7.53 -2.84 -19.91
CA THR A 73 6.16 -3.23 -20.29
C THR A 73 5.27 -3.52 -19.08
N ARG A 74 5.85 -3.68 -17.90
CA ARG A 74 5.14 -3.89 -16.63
C ARG A 74 5.53 -2.80 -15.64
N VAL A 75 4.53 -2.25 -14.96
CA VAL A 75 4.70 -1.10 -14.07
C VAL A 75 3.91 -1.29 -12.79
N PHE A 76 4.56 -1.14 -11.64
CA PHE A 76 3.88 -0.86 -10.38
C PHE A 76 3.91 0.64 -10.11
N SER A 77 2.75 1.24 -9.89
CA SER A 77 2.61 2.69 -9.66
C SER A 77 1.86 2.96 -8.36
N VAL A 78 2.45 3.77 -7.50
CA VAL A 78 1.81 4.31 -6.29
C VAL A 78 2.30 5.73 -6.05
N GLN A 79 1.39 6.64 -5.76
CA GLN A 79 1.67 8.01 -5.36
C GLN A 79 1.39 8.18 -3.85
N ASN A 80 1.92 9.26 -3.28
CA ASN A 80 1.78 9.54 -1.85
C ASN A 80 1.35 10.99 -1.61
N TRP A 81 0.09 11.16 -1.22
CA TRP A 81 -0.50 12.45 -0.90
C TRP A 81 0.21 13.20 0.24
N THR A 82 0.86 12.48 1.16
CA THR A 82 1.57 13.13 2.29
C THR A 82 2.77 13.94 1.83
N THR A 83 3.32 13.64 0.65
CA THR A 83 4.47 14.34 0.07
C THR A 83 4.11 15.34 -1.02
N SER A 84 3.04 15.09 -1.78
CA SER A 84 2.63 15.89 -2.94
C SER A 84 1.30 16.64 -2.74
N GLY A 85 0.59 16.35 -1.66
CA GLY A 85 -0.80 16.77 -1.48
C GLY A 85 -1.76 16.00 -2.40
N VAL A 86 -3.05 16.11 -2.14
CA VAL A 86 -4.12 15.44 -2.92
C VAL A 86 -4.07 15.81 -4.41
N ALA A 87 -3.95 17.11 -4.71
CA ALA A 87 -3.85 17.57 -6.10
C ALA A 87 -2.57 17.09 -6.80
N GLY A 88 -1.46 17.04 -6.05
CA GLY A 88 -0.18 16.51 -6.56
C GLY A 88 -0.26 15.02 -6.84
N GLU A 89 -0.93 14.25 -5.99
CA GLU A 89 -1.13 12.82 -6.21
C GLU A 89 -1.91 12.54 -7.49
N ILE A 90 -3.01 13.28 -7.75
CA ILE A 90 -3.78 13.17 -8.99
C ILE A 90 -2.91 13.50 -10.20
N ARG A 91 -2.18 14.62 -10.16
CA ARG A 91 -1.32 15.06 -11.26
C ARG A 91 -0.23 14.01 -11.55
N GLN A 92 0.47 13.54 -10.53
CA GLN A 92 1.52 12.53 -10.66
C GLN A 92 0.97 11.20 -11.19
N GLY A 93 -0.17 10.73 -10.66
CA GLY A 93 -0.82 9.52 -11.12
C GLY A 93 -1.22 9.59 -12.60
N LYS A 94 -1.82 10.70 -13.03
CA LYS A 94 -2.19 10.94 -14.43
C LYS A 94 -0.96 11.02 -15.34
N LEU A 95 0.09 11.74 -14.94
CA LEU A 95 1.31 11.86 -15.74
C LEU A 95 2.02 10.50 -15.92
N VAL A 96 2.12 9.70 -14.86
CA VAL A 96 2.66 8.33 -14.96
C VAL A 96 1.81 7.47 -15.90
N ALA A 97 0.49 7.60 -15.85
CA ALA A 97 -0.43 6.87 -16.72
C ALA A 97 -0.28 7.27 -18.19
N ASP A 98 -0.15 8.57 -18.49
CA ASP A 98 0.09 9.08 -19.85
C ASP A 98 1.38 8.50 -20.45
N VAL A 99 2.47 8.53 -19.67
CA VAL A 99 3.75 7.98 -20.12
C VAL A 99 3.68 6.46 -20.26
N ALA A 100 2.98 5.76 -19.36
CA ALA A 100 2.75 4.32 -19.46
C ALA A 100 1.98 3.96 -20.76
N LYS A 101 0.96 4.75 -21.11
CA LYS A 101 0.21 4.57 -22.35
C LYS A 101 1.09 4.78 -23.58
N ALA A 102 1.87 5.86 -23.60
CA ALA A 102 2.78 6.17 -24.69
C ALA A 102 3.90 5.12 -24.84
N ALA A 103 4.38 4.56 -23.75
CA ALA A 103 5.40 3.49 -23.72
C ALA A 103 4.86 2.10 -24.08
N GLY A 104 3.54 1.94 -24.29
CA GLY A 104 2.94 0.66 -24.64
C GLY A 104 2.95 -0.36 -23.48
N VAL A 105 2.76 0.10 -22.24
CA VAL A 105 2.69 -0.77 -21.07
C VAL A 105 1.57 -1.81 -21.22
N THR A 106 1.91 -3.07 -21.01
CA THR A 106 1.00 -4.22 -21.20
C THR A 106 0.37 -4.68 -19.87
N HIS A 107 0.89 -4.26 -18.73
CA HIS A 107 0.27 -4.48 -17.43
C HIS A 107 0.73 -3.41 -16.42
N LEU A 108 -0.20 -2.63 -15.91
CA LEU A 108 0.02 -1.66 -14.85
C LEU A 108 -0.69 -2.14 -13.58
N VAL A 109 0.04 -2.27 -12.48
CA VAL A 109 -0.54 -2.53 -11.16
C VAL A 109 -0.55 -1.22 -10.38
N PHE A 110 -1.73 -0.75 -10.01
CA PHE A 110 -1.91 0.50 -9.29
C PHE A 110 -2.13 0.26 -7.80
N GLY A 111 -1.26 0.84 -6.98
CA GLY A 111 -1.40 0.86 -5.53
C GLY A 111 -2.37 1.96 -5.10
N SER A 112 -3.57 1.56 -4.76
CA SER A 112 -4.67 2.44 -4.34
C SER A 112 -4.94 2.36 -2.83
N ALA A 113 -6.08 2.87 -2.39
CA ALA A 113 -6.55 2.83 -1.00
C ALA A 113 -8.09 2.98 -0.95
N GLY A 114 -8.65 2.84 0.25
CA GLY A 114 -10.09 3.00 0.45
C GLY A 114 -10.89 1.81 -0.06
N VAL A 115 -12.10 2.08 -0.53
CA VAL A 115 -13.08 1.07 -0.96
C VAL A 115 -13.41 1.14 -2.46
N GLY A 116 -12.61 1.88 -3.22
CA GLY A 116 -12.80 2.03 -4.68
C GLY A 116 -14.06 2.81 -5.08
N GLN A 117 -14.69 3.50 -4.14
CA GLN A 117 -15.85 4.35 -4.37
C GLN A 117 -15.44 5.82 -4.27
N PRO A 118 -15.98 6.70 -5.12
CA PRO A 118 -15.77 8.14 -5.01
C PRO A 118 -16.65 8.72 -3.89
N ASP A 119 -16.40 9.98 -3.58
CA ASP A 119 -17.22 10.81 -2.69
C ASP A 119 -17.30 10.24 -1.26
N THR A 120 -16.24 9.60 -0.81
CA THR A 120 -16.12 9.13 0.57
C THR A 120 -16.01 10.29 1.57
N GLY A 121 -15.61 11.48 1.10
CA GLY A 121 -15.24 12.62 1.92
C GLY A 121 -13.83 12.49 2.51
N VAL A 122 -13.11 11.40 2.24
CA VAL A 122 -11.71 11.21 2.59
C VAL A 122 -10.86 11.54 1.37
N ALA A 123 -10.31 12.74 1.32
CA ALA A 123 -9.70 13.30 0.12
C ALA A 123 -8.61 12.42 -0.51
N HIS A 124 -7.82 11.72 0.31
CA HIS A 124 -6.78 10.82 -0.18
C HIS A 124 -7.29 9.44 -0.62
N PHE A 125 -8.54 9.07 -0.34
CA PHE A 125 -9.21 7.93 -0.99
C PHE A 125 -9.81 8.36 -2.33
N ASP A 126 -10.50 9.49 -2.31
CA ASP A 126 -11.20 9.99 -3.49
C ASP A 126 -10.23 10.33 -4.63
N CYS A 127 -9.05 10.89 -4.32
CA CYS A 127 -8.04 11.20 -5.34
C CYS A 127 -7.50 9.94 -6.04
N LYS A 128 -7.42 8.81 -5.35
CA LYS A 128 -6.99 7.55 -5.97
C LYS A 128 -8.03 7.02 -6.94
N VAL A 129 -9.31 7.13 -6.62
CA VAL A 129 -10.40 6.74 -7.53
C VAL A 129 -10.38 7.60 -8.81
N VAL A 130 -10.04 8.89 -8.69
CA VAL A 130 -9.84 9.76 -9.87
C VAL A 130 -8.73 9.22 -10.77
N VAL A 131 -7.61 8.78 -10.20
CA VAL A 131 -6.48 8.22 -10.97
C VAL A 131 -6.83 6.85 -11.54
N GLU A 132 -7.52 5.98 -10.78
CA GLU A 132 -7.99 4.67 -11.26
C GLU A 132 -8.86 4.80 -12.50
N ARG A 133 -9.86 5.69 -12.46
CA ARG A 133 -10.77 5.95 -13.59
C ARG A 133 -10.03 6.52 -14.78
N TYR A 134 -9.11 7.46 -14.56
CA TYR A 134 -8.29 8.00 -15.64
C TYR A 134 -7.50 6.91 -16.36
N MET A 135 -6.83 6.04 -15.61
CA MET A 135 -6.05 4.93 -16.19
C MET A 135 -6.93 3.96 -16.97
N ARG A 136 -8.08 3.61 -16.42
CA ARG A 136 -8.95 2.55 -16.95
C ARG A 136 -9.90 3.07 -18.02
N ASP A 137 -10.66 4.12 -17.69
CA ASP A 137 -11.81 4.55 -18.51
C ASP A 137 -11.39 5.54 -19.59
N GLU A 138 -10.43 6.44 -19.30
CA GLU A 138 -9.99 7.46 -20.25
C GLU A 138 -8.83 6.95 -21.13
N LEU A 139 -7.84 6.25 -20.55
CA LEU A 139 -6.67 5.79 -21.29
C LEU A 139 -6.79 4.33 -21.78
N GLY A 140 -7.70 3.53 -21.23
CA GLY A 140 -7.84 2.12 -21.58
C GLY A 140 -6.57 1.31 -21.30
N LEU A 141 -5.86 1.63 -20.20
CA LEU A 141 -4.69 0.87 -19.79
C LEU A 141 -5.09 -0.49 -19.22
N PRO A 142 -4.27 -1.54 -19.41
CA PRO A 142 -4.48 -2.84 -18.79
C PRO A 142 -4.09 -2.79 -17.30
N VAL A 143 -5.02 -2.34 -16.44
CA VAL A 143 -4.79 -2.04 -15.04
C VAL A 143 -5.32 -3.13 -14.11
N THR A 144 -4.53 -3.51 -13.11
CA THR A 144 -4.98 -4.17 -11.89
C THR A 144 -4.86 -3.18 -10.73
N VAL A 145 -5.92 -3.01 -9.94
CA VAL A 145 -5.91 -2.12 -8.77
C VAL A 145 -5.76 -2.95 -7.50
N VAL A 146 -4.84 -2.56 -6.62
CA VAL A 146 -4.66 -3.20 -5.29
C VAL A 146 -4.97 -2.17 -4.22
N ARG A 147 -6.00 -2.41 -3.41
CA ARG A 147 -6.46 -1.57 -2.30
C ARG A 147 -6.22 -2.31 -0.98
N PRO A 148 -5.12 -2.02 -0.28
CA PRO A 148 -4.90 -2.60 1.04
C PRO A 148 -5.76 -1.93 2.11
N GLY A 149 -6.13 -2.68 3.13
CA GLY A 149 -6.64 -2.14 4.38
C GLY A 149 -5.57 -1.38 5.17
N PRO A 150 -5.87 -0.90 6.39
CA PRO A 150 -4.91 -0.28 7.27
C PRO A 150 -3.67 -1.16 7.48
N PHE A 151 -2.47 -0.57 7.40
CA PHE A 151 -1.23 -1.34 7.50
C PHE A 151 -0.95 -1.75 8.95
N MET A 152 -0.54 -3.01 9.15
CA MET A 152 -0.10 -3.51 10.45
C MET A 152 1.13 -2.74 10.97
N GLU A 153 1.95 -2.22 10.07
CA GLU A 153 3.14 -1.40 10.32
C GLU A 153 2.83 -0.11 11.10
N LEU A 154 1.59 0.40 11.05
CA LEU A 154 1.12 1.48 11.91
C LEU A 154 1.34 1.20 13.40
N MET A 155 1.37 -0.07 13.79
CA MET A 155 1.51 -0.49 15.19
C MET A 155 2.96 -0.45 15.71
N THR A 156 3.96 -0.48 14.82
CA THR A 156 5.38 -0.64 15.23
C THR A 156 6.36 0.27 14.51
N ASP A 157 6.10 0.68 13.26
CA ASP A 157 7.04 1.46 12.46
C ASP A 157 6.97 2.95 12.80
N LYS A 158 8.00 3.41 13.51
CA LYS A 158 8.14 4.83 13.91
C LYS A 158 8.40 5.76 12.73
N ALA A 159 8.97 5.25 11.65
CA ALA A 159 9.27 6.04 10.47
C ALA A 159 8.04 6.25 9.59
N PHE A 160 7.08 5.33 9.65
CA PHE A 160 5.86 5.40 8.87
C PHE A 160 4.78 6.27 9.56
N PHE A 161 4.52 5.97 10.83
CA PHE A 161 3.51 6.66 11.62
C PHE A 161 3.89 6.60 13.10
N PRO A 162 3.57 7.63 13.93
CA PRO A 162 3.82 7.54 15.36
C PRO A 162 2.99 6.39 15.99
N PRO A 163 3.59 5.25 16.38
CA PRO A 163 2.84 4.14 17.00
C PRO A 163 2.08 4.58 18.24
N LEU A 164 2.52 5.67 18.87
CA LEU A 164 1.83 6.31 19.99
C LEU A 164 0.40 6.73 19.62
N ALA A 165 0.18 7.21 18.38
CA ALA A 165 -1.13 7.60 17.90
C ALA A 165 -1.98 6.36 17.53
N ALA A 166 -1.38 5.34 16.92
CA ALA A 166 -2.05 4.08 16.62
C ALA A 166 -2.59 3.40 17.88
N TRP A 167 -1.82 3.39 18.97
CA TRP A 167 -2.24 2.77 20.24
C TRP A 167 -3.03 3.70 21.18
N GLY A 168 -2.87 5.01 21.07
CA GLY A 168 -3.43 5.97 22.03
C GLY A 168 -4.59 6.81 21.52
N VAL A 169 -4.67 7.06 20.22
CA VAL A 169 -5.69 7.95 19.62
C VAL A 169 -6.68 7.17 18.75
N MET A 170 -6.17 6.37 17.82
CA MET A 170 -7.01 5.59 16.89
C MET A 170 -8.12 4.78 17.61
N PRO A 171 -7.85 4.03 18.72
CA PRO A 171 -8.89 3.28 19.42
C PRO A 171 -9.99 4.14 20.07
N LYS A 172 -9.73 5.43 20.28
CA LYS A 172 -10.74 6.37 20.81
C LYS A 172 -11.75 6.79 19.75
N ILE A 173 -11.38 6.63 18.47
CA ILE A 173 -12.21 7.00 17.33
C ILE A 173 -12.91 5.76 16.79
N VAL A 174 -12.15 4.70 16.48
CA VAL A 174 -12.70 3.49 15.85
C VAL A 174 -13.28 2.49 16.86
N GLY A 175 -12.94 2.60 18.16
CA GLY A 175 -13.32 1.64 19.17
C GLY A 175 -12.27 0.57 19.43
N TRP A 176 -12.14 0.14 20.69
CA TRP A 176 -11.18 -0.92 21.09
C TRP A 176 -11.58 -2.31 20.61
N GLU A 177 -12.87 -2.58 20.51
CA GLU A 177 -13.42 -3.89 20.17
C GLU A 177 -13.89 -3.99 18.70
N THR A 178 -13.87 -2.87 17.98
CA THR A 178 -14.27 -2.84 16.55
C THR A 178 -13.29 -3.64 15.72
N PRO A 179 -13.74 -4.62 14.92
CA PRO A 179 -12.88 -5.39 14.03
C PRO A 179 -12.38 -4.51 12.89
N LEU A 180 -11.07 -4.51 12.67
CA LEU A 180 -10.39 -3.75 11.63
C LEU A 180 -9.78 -4.70 10.61
N PRO A 181 -9.94 -4.43 9.30
CA PRO A 181 -9.39 -5.23 8.22
C PRO A 181 -7.91 -4.84 7.96
N TRP A 182 -7.00 -5.47 8.67
CA TRP A 182 -5.56 -5.18 8.61
C TRP A 182 -4.87 -5.79 7.39
N THR A 183 -3.84 -5.10 6.90
CA THR A 183 -2.96 -5.60 5.83
C THR A 183 -1.50 -5.52 6.25
N ALA A 184 -0.75 -6.62 6.12
CA ALA A 184 0.70 -6.62 6.26
C ALA A 184 1.35 -6.11 4.97
N VAL A 185 2.33 -5.22 5.08
CA VAL A 185 3.04 -4.67 3.92
C VAL A 185 3.73 -5.78 3.10
N ALA A 186 4.22 -6.84 3.74
CA ALA A 186 4.77 -8.01 3.06
C ALA A 186 3.75 -8.71 2.14
N ASP A 187 2.47 -8.78 2.56
CA ASP A 187 1.41 -9.39 1.75
C ASP A 187 1.07 -8.54 0.51
N ILE A 188 1.26 -7.22 0.60
CA ILE A 188 1.14 -6.33 -0.56
C ILE A 188 2.20 -6.70 -1.61
N GLY A 189 3.45 -6.85 -1.18
CA GLY A 189 4.54 -7.27 -2.07
C GLY A 189 4.25 -8.61 -2.73
N ALA A 190 3.82 -9.61 -1.95
CA ALA A 190 3.46 -10.94 -2.44
C ALA A 190 2.29 -10.90 -3.44
N THR A 191 1.26 -10.09 -3.15
CA THR A 191 0.12 -9.87 -4.05
C THR A 191 0.58 -9.29 -5.38
N ILE A 192 1.37 -8.20 -5.36
CA ILE A 192 1.85 -7.55 -6.58
C ILE A 192 2.67 -8.49 -7.43
N ALA A 193 3.55 -9.29 -6.83
CA ALA A 193 4.33 -10.28 -7.55
C ALA A 193 3.45 -11.37 -8.18
N ASN A 194 2.45 -11.89 -7.43
CA ASN A 194 1.48 -12.87 -7.97
C ASN A 194 0.65 -12.30 -9.11
N VAL A 195 0.28 -11.03 -9.03
CA VAL A 195 -0.46 -10.32 -10.09
C VAL A 195 0.37 -10.25 -11.37
N PHE A 196 1.64 -9.86 -11.29
CA PHE A 196 2.52 -9.83 -12.46
C PHE A 196 2.85 -11.22 -13.04
N GLU A 197 2.86 -12.24 -12.21
CA GLU A 197 3.08 -13.63 -12.65
C GLU A 197 1.85 -14.23 -13.36
N ASN A 198 0.65 -13.66 -13.15
CA ASN A 198 -0.61 -14.16 -13.69
C ASN A 198 -1.46 -13.03 -14.35
N PRO A 199 -0.92 -12.34 -15.37
CA PRO A 199 -1.56 -11.15 -15.95
C PRO A 199 -2.96 -11.45 -16.52
N ASP A 200 -3.15 -12.58 -17.20
CA ASP A 200 -4.44 -12.97 -17.79
C ASP A 200 -5.56 -13.11 -16.75
N LYS A 201 -5.20 -13.45 -15.51
CA LYS A 201 -6.13 -13.56 -14.40
C LYS A 201 -6.48 -12.20 -13.81
N TRP A 202 -5.52 -11.26 -13.78
CA TRP A 202 -5.63 -10.10 -12.93
C TRP A 202 -5.85 -8.77 -13.65
N ILE A 203 -5.48 -8.66 -14.93
CA ILE A 203 -5.73 -7.43 -15.71
C ILE A 203 -7.24 -7.13 -15.70
N GLY A 204 -7.59 -5.88 -15.41
CA GLY A 204 -8.96 -5.40 -15.32
C GLY A 204 -9.66 -5.65 -13.98
N ARG A 205 -9.01 -6.36 -13.04
CA ARG A 205 -9.59 -6.67 -11.72
C ARG A 205 -9.12 -5.72 -10.63
N ASP A 206 -9.95 -5.61 -9.61
CA ASP A 206 -9.66 -4.92 -8.34
C ASP A 206 -9.44 -5.95 -7.25
N ILE A 207 -8.47 -5.69 -6.37
CA ILE A 207 -8.10 -6.55 -5.26
C ILE A 207 -8.16 -5.72 -3.97
N ASP A 208 -9.19 -5.95 -3.16
CA ASP A 208 -9.26 -5.42 -1.80
C ASP A 208 -8.49 -6.38 -0.90
N LEU A 209 -7.25 -6.00 -0.56
CA LEU A 209 -6.31 -6.88 0.13
C LEU A 209 -6.41 -6.72 1.64
N ILE A 210 -6.84 -7.78 2.30
CA ILE A 210 -6.94 -7.88 3.76
C ILE A 210 -6.17 -9.12 4.22
N SER A 211 -5.21 -8.91 5.14
CA SER A 211 -4.38 -9.99 5.69
C SER A 211 -5.03 -10.64 6.91
N ASP A 212 -5.63 -9.83 7.79
CA ASP A 212 -6.33 -10.30 8.99
C ASP A 212 -7.45 -9.35 9.39
N VAL A 213 -8.40 -9.84 10.15
CA VAL A 213 -9.44 -9.02 10.80
C VAL A 213 -9.32 -9.17 12.29
N ALA A 214 -8.90 -8.10 12.97
CA ALA A 214 -8.68 -8.08 14.40
C ALA A 214 -8.98 -6.71 15.02
N SER A 215 -9.58 -6.67 16.21
CA SER A 215 -9.78 -5.42 16.93
C SER A 215 -8.47 -4.90 17.52
N MET A 216 -8.43 -3.60 17.85
CA MET A 216 -7.27 -3.03 18.56
C MET A 216 -6.98 -3.74 19.90
N ARG A 217 -8.03 -4.27 20.55
CA ARG A 217 -7.88 -5.09 21.76
C ARG A 217 -7.16 -6.40 21.47
N GLN A 218 -7.53 -7.09 20.41
CA GLN A 218 -6.87 -8.34 19.99
C GLN A 218 -5.43 -8.07 19.55
N CYS A 219 -5.18 -6.99 18.80
CA CYS A 219 -3.82 -6.57 18.45
C CYS A 219 -2.97 -6.30 19.72
N GLN A 220 -3.51 -5.62 20.72
CA GLN A 220 -2.81 -5.36 21.99
C GLN A 220 -2.50 -6.65 22.74
N GLN A 221 -3.42 -7.60 22.76
CA GLN A 221 -3.22 -8.92 23.39
C GLN A 221 -2.11 -9.71 22.68
N ALA A 222 -2.14 -9.76 21.34
CA ALA A 222 -1.11 -10.39 20.53
C ALA A 222 0.26 -9.74 20.76
N PHE A 223 0.32 -8.41 20.75
CA PHE A 223 1.54 -7.65 21.02
C PHE A 223 2.12 -8.00 22.40
N LYS A 224 1.28 -8.01 23.44
CA LYS A 224 1.71 -8.37 24.79
C LYS A 224 2.20 -9.82 24.89
N ALA A 225 1.49 -10.74 24.25
CA ALA A 225 1.88 -12.17 24.27
C ALA A 225 3.24 -12.41 23.61
N ILE A 226 3.54 -11.69 22.50
CA ILE A 226 4.77 -11.87 21.73
C ILE A 226 5.94 -11.10 22.32
N THR A 227 5.71 -9.85 22.80
CA THR A 227 6.79 -8.97 23.29
C THR A 227 7.01 -9.00 24.79
N GLY A 228 6.07 -9.57 25.56
CA GLY A 228 6.03 -9.54 27.02
C GLY A 228 5.58 -8.20 27.62
N LYS A 229 5.32 -7.17 26.78
CA LYS A 229 4.97 -5.81 27.22
C LYS A 229 3.71 -5.33 26.52
N LYS A 230 2.92 -4.48 27.18
CA LYS A 230 1.85 -3.75 26.51
C LYS A 230 2.47 -2.71 25.55
N PRO A 231 1.90 -2.48 24.37
CA PRO A 231 2.34 -1.39 23.52
C PRO A 231 2.09 -0.04 24.22
N PHE A 232 3.01 0.87 24.04
CA PHE A 232 2.88 2.21 24.61
C PHE A 232 2.06 3.10 23.66
N GLY A 233 0.96 3.64 24.18
CA GLY A 233 0.11 4.61 23.49
C GLY A 233 -0.02 5.89 24.31
N LEU A 234 0.23 7.04 23.70
CA LEU A 234 -0.02 8.31 24.35
C LEU A 234 -1.50 8.66 24.21
N GLY A 235 -2.20 8.66 25.34
CA GLY A 235 -3.65 8.90 25.40
C GLY A 235 -4.05 10.35 25.12
N LEU A 236 -3.51 10.99 24.08
CA LEU A 236 -3.86 12.35 23.70
C LEU A 236 -5.36 12.48 23.44
N PRO A 237 -5.98 13.59 23.83
CA PRO A 237 -7.32 13.95 23.37
C PRO A 237 -7.34 14.05 21.84
N VAL A 238 -8.39 13.54 21.20
CA VAL A 238 -8.52 13.56 19.71
C VAL A 238 -8.36 14.97 19.14
N GLY A 239 -8.94 16.00 19.81
CA GLY A 239 -8.82 17.38 19.37
C GLY A 239 -7.39 17.94 19.42
N VAL A 240 -6.56 17.49 20.38
CA VAL A 240 -5.14 17.86 20.46
C VAL A 240 -4.37 17.18 19.34
N PHE A 241 -4.59 15.89 19.12
CA PHE A 241 -3.98 15.14 18.01
C PHE A 241 -4.33 15.76 16.65
N ASN A 242 -5.61 16.11 16.45
CA ASN A 242 -6.08 16.75 15.23
C ASN A 242 -5.35 18.08 14.91
N LYS A 243 -5.06 18.89 15.93
CA LYS A 243 -4.28 20.13 15.77
C LYS A 243 -2.80 19.87 15.42
N MET A 244 -2.24 18.75 15.86
CA MET A 244 -0.83 18.38 15.65
C MET A 244 -0.59 17.69 14.32
N ALA A 245 -1.48 16.76 13.95
CA ALA A 245 -1.31 15.85 12.81
C ALA A 245 -2.09 16.28 11.55
N GLY A 246 -2.95 17.29 11.68
CA GLY A 246 -3.89 17.67 10.63
C GLY A 246 -5.21 16.89 10.68
N PRO A 247 -6.26 17.39 10.01
CA PRO A 247 -7.60 16.80 10.08
C PRO A 247 -7.72 15.46 9.32
N GLU A 248 -6.96 15.27 8.25
CA GLU A 248 -7.16 14.15 7.32
C GLU A 248 -7.11 12.78 8.00
N MET A 249 -6.20 12.58 8.95
CA MET A 249 -6.06 11.31 9.65
C MET A 249 -7.25 11.02 10.57
N VAL A 250 -7.75 12.04 11.26
CA VAL A 250 -8.91 11.92 12.16
C VAL A 250 -10.18 11.71 11.35
N GLU A 251 -10.32 12.41 10.23
CA GLU A 251 -11.44 12.26 9.29
C GLU A 251 -11.48 10.87 8.69
N MET A 252 -10.33 10.36 8.23
CA MET A 252 -10.20 8.99 7.74
C MET A 252 -10.60 7.95 8.80
N TRP A 253 -10.15 8.11 10.06
CA TRP A 253 -10.51 7.16 11.12
C TRP A 253 -11.98 7.25 11.51
N ARG A 254 -12.60 8.43 11.44
CA ARG A 254 -14.05 8.58 11.65
C ARG A 254 -14.83 7.91 10.52
N TRP A 255 -14.46 8.22 9.28
CA TRP A 255 -15.04 7.56 8.13
C TRP A 255 -14.92 6.04 8.23
N LEU A 256 -13.73 5.53 8.60
CA LEU A 256 -13.51 4.10 8.81
C LEU A 256 -14.44 3.54 9.90
N ALA A 257 -14.60 4.24 11.02
CA ALA A 257 -15.49 3.84 12.10
C ALA A 257 -16.95 3.74 11.63
N ASP A 258 -17.42 4.75 10.89
CA ASP A 258 -18.77 4.79 10.32
C ASP A 258 -18.97 3.67 9.28
N TYR A 259 -17.99 3.46 8.40
CA TYR A 259 -18.00 2.37 7.43
C TYR A 259 -18.07 1.00 8.10
N LEU A 260 -17.25 0.76 9.14
CA LEU A 260 -17.24 -0.50 9.88
C LEU A 260 -18.53 -0.72 10.69
N ALA A 261 -19.18 0.34 11.15
CA ALA A 261 -20.47 0.27 11.83
C ALA A 261 -21.61 -0.08 10.87
N ALA A 262 -21.52 0.38 9.62
CA ALA A 262 -22.51 0.12 8.58
C ALA A 262 -22.34 -1.28 7.94
N ASN A 263 -21.16 -1.91 8.06
CA ASN A 263 -20.84 -3.19 7.45
C ASN A 263 -20.39 -4.20 8.51
N ASP A 264 -21.04 -5.36 8.58
CA ASP A 264 -20.64 -6.42 9.52
C ASP A 264 -19.34 -7.11 9.05
N ILE A 265 -18.22 -6.53 9.42
CA ILE A 265 -16.88 -7.03 9.07
C ILE A 265 -16.61 -8.42 9.67
N ASN A 266 -17.20 -8.76 10.82
CA ASN A 266 -17.07 -10.10 11.40
C ASN A 266 -17.79 -11.14 10.56
N ALA A 267 -19.00 -10.85 10.11
CA ALA A 267 -19.73 -11.74 9.20
C ALA A 267 -19.01 -11.86 7.85
N ALA A 268 -18.48 -10.76 7.31
CA ALA A 268 -17.77 -10.74 6.04
C ALA A 268 -16.31 -11.28 6.11
N LYS A 269 -15.74 -11.47 7.31
CA LYS A 269 -14.33 -11.86 7.50
C LYS A 269 -13.90 -13.05 6.64
N GLY A 270 -14.71 -14.10 6.61
CA GLY A 270 -14.39 -15.32 5.86
C GLY A 270 -14.27 -15.05 4.36
N GLU A 271 -15.19 -14.30 3.78
CA GLU A 271 -15.22 -13.93 2.37
C GLU A 271 -14.07 -12.98 2.02
N MET A 272 -13.85 -11.95 2.82
CA MET A 272 -12.75 -10.99 2.62
C MET A 272 -11.38 -11.68 2.60
N LEU A 273 -11.12 -12.58 3.55
CA LEU A 273 -9.87 -13.33 3.60
C LEU A 273 -9.76 -14.36 2.47
N ALA A 274 -10.86 -14.97 2.04
CA ALA A 274 -10.86 -15.88 0.90
C ALA A 274 -10.53 -15.13 -0.40
N ALA A 275 -11.15 -13.96 -0.64
CA ALA A 275 -10.84 -13.10 -1.77
C ALA A 275 -9.38 -12.66 -1.77
N SER A 276 -8.85 -12.24 -0.62
CA SER A 276 -7.44 -11.87 -0.49
C SER A 276 -6.48 -13.03 -0.75
N ARG A 277 -6.82 -14.26 -0.31
CA ARG A 277 -6.02 -15.47 -0.57
C ARG A 277 -5.97 -15.86 -2.04
N GLU A 278 -6.91 -15.44 -2.84
CA GLU A 278 -6.85 -15.63 -4.30
C GLU A 278 -5.63 -14.93 -4.91
N ALA A 279 -5.29 -13.75 -4.39
CA ALA A 279 -4.14 -12.95 -4.84
C ALA A 279 -2.88 -13.17 -3.98
N CYS A 280 -3.03 -13.52 -2.70
CA CYS A 280 -1.95 -13.80 -1.76
C CYS A 280 -2.27 -15.06 -0.95
N PRO A 281 -1.86 -16.28 -1.39
CA PRO A 281 -2.23 -17.53 -0.73
C PRO A 281 -1.80 -17.63 0.74
N GLN A 282 -0.71 -16.97 1.11
CA GLN A 282 -0.15 -16.97 2.46
C GLN A 282 -0.28 -15.57 3.08
N LEU A 283 -1.42 -15.31 3.71
CA LEU A 283 -1.66 -14.07 4.43
C LEU A 283 -1.11 -14.16 5.86
N HIS A 284 -0.53 -13.07 6.34
CA HIS A 284 -0.06 -12.95 7.70
C HIS A 284 -1.21 -12.54 8.64
N SER A 285 -1.43 -13.32 9.71
CA SER A 285 -2.21 -12.80 10.83
C SER A 285 -1.42 -11.70 11.55
N VAL A 286 -2.11 -10.85 12.33
CA VAL A 286 -1.43 -9.85 13.20
C VAL A 286 -0.39 -10.52 14.09
N ALA A 287 -0.67 -11.72 14.62
CA ALA A 287 0.25 -12.45 15.46
C ALA A 287 1.50 -12.93 14.70
N ASP A 288 1.34 -13.44 13.48
CA ASP A 288 2.47 -13.91 12.68
C ASP A 288 3.31 -12.75 12.19
N TRP A 289 2.69 -11.68 11.74
CA TRP A 289 3.38 -10.44 11.38
C TRP A 289 4.21 -9.87 12.54
N LEU A 290 3.67 -9.82 13.78
CA LEU A 290 4.41 -9.36 14.97
C LEU A 290 5.62 -10.21 15.28
N LYS A 291 5.55 -11.55 15.09
CA LYS A 291 6.71 -12.44 15.27
C LYS A 291 7.82 -12.13 14.26
N LEU A 292 7.46 -11.93 12.99
CA LEU A 292 8.40 -11.60 11.91
C LEU A 292 9.05 -10.22 12.13
N SER A 293 8.26 -9.20 12.47
CA SER A 293 8.74 -7.85 12.77
C SER A 293 9.77 -7.83 13.88
N ARG A 294 9.59 -8.66 14.92
CA ARG A 294 10.56 -8.79 16.03
C ARG A 294 11.89 -9.39 15.59
N ASN A 295 11.87 -10.29 14.61
CA ASN A 295 13.06 -10.97 14.08
C ASN A 295 13.79 -10.17 12.99
N GLY A 296 13.39 -8.92 12.72
CA GLY A 296 13.96 -8.09 11.66
C GLY A 296 13.55 -8.51 10.25
N GLN A 297 12.55 -9.38 10.11
CA GLN A 297 12.09 -9.93 8.83
C GLN A 297 10.76 -9.33 8.35
N GLY A 298 10.20 -8.36 9.06
CA GLY A 298 8.84 -7.85 8.85
C GLY A 298 8.73 -6.53 8.07
N GLY A 299 9.73 -6.14 7.28
CA GLY A 299 9.73 -4.86 6.56
C GLY A 299 10.15 -4.95 5.10
#